data_9309b6a6b01597c0a3eda59cb59f9a26
#
_entry.id   9309b6a6b01597c0a3eda59cb59f9a26
#
_cell.length_a   1.000
_cell.length_b   1.000
_cell.length_c   1.000
_cell.angle_alpha   90.00
_cell.angle_beta   90.00
_cell.angle_gamma   90.00
#
_symmetry.space_group_name_H-M   'P 1'
#
loop_
_entity.id
_entity.type
_entity.pdbx_description
1 polymer ?
#
loop_
_entity_poly.entity_id
_entity_poly.type
_entity_poly.pdbx_seq_one_letter_code
_entity_poly.pdbx_strand_id
1 'polypeptide(L)'
;ETVLRDANQSLIATRLPYSKFEPILETIDKAGYYSAEVWGGATFDVCLRYLQEDPWERLRKIRAKMPNTKLQMLLRGQNILGYKHYPDDVVRKFVEYSVKNGIDIIRIFDALNDVRNLEQAIKSTKKYGGQVEATLSYTISPIHNEDYFVKLAKELEQMGADALCIKDMANLLLPMDAYSLVKRLKETVSIPIHLHTHNTSGTGDMVNLMAAMAGVDIVDTALSPLANGTSQPATESRVATLKGTPRDTGLDLNKMSEAAVHFRKVADELKASVALDPKVLNVDTNTLLYQVPGGMLSNLISQLKQAGKEDKYYDVLAEIPRVREDFGYPPLVTPSSQIVGTQAVLNIITGEPLKSGQGGVIGVVAAVWVQLWPSGLSAARISLWSASSRAACPPASSASASP
;
A
#
# COMPACT_ATOMS: atom_id res chain seq x y z
N GLU A 1 -8.87 -8.50 -8.80
CA GLU A 1 -7.94 -8.00 -9.84
C GLU A 1 -7.42 -6.61 -9.49
N THR A 2 -6.11 -6.39 -9.55
CA THR A 2 -5.44 -5.15 -9.10
C THR A 2 -4.76 -4.36 -10.22
N VAL A 3 -4.80 -4.84 -11.46
CA VAL A 3 -4.06 -4.25 -12.60
C VAL A 3 -4.37 -2.76 -12.82
N LEU A 4 -5.59 -2.32 -12.51
CA LEU A 4 -6.04 -0.94 -12.73
C LEU A 4 -5.59 0.05 -11.64
N ARG A 5 -5.27 -0.44 -10.43
CA ARG A 5 -4.88 0.41 -9.30
C ARG A 5 -3.54 0.02 -8.69
N ASP A 6 -3.43 -1.12 -7.95
CA ASP A 6 -2.25 -1.39 -7.13
C ASP A 6 -1.04 -1.83 -7.98
N ALA A 7 -1.23 -2.68 -8.97
CA ALA A 7 -0.20 -3.03 -9.93
C ALA A 7 0.30 -1.79 -10.70
N ASN A 8 -0.64 -0.96 -11.20
CA ASN A 8 -0.33 0.33 -11.83
C ASN A 8 0.48 1.24 -10.88
N GLN A 9 0.07 1.33 -9.61
CA GLN A 9 0.79 2.13 -8.61
C GLN A 9 2.20 1.58 -8.35
N SER A 10 2.33 0.28 -8.21
CA SER A 10 3.58 -0.38 -7.83
C SER A 10 4.61 -0.38 -8.96
N LEU A 11 4.16 -0.49 -10.21
CA LEU A 11 5.03 -0.58 -11.38
C LEU A 11 5.35 0.77 -12.02
N ILE A 12 4.38 1.69 -12.07
CA ILE A 12 4.49 2.96 -12.82
C ILE A 12 3.96 4.17 -12.05
N ALA A 13 3.96 4.10 -10.72
CA ALA A 13 3.55 5.20 -9.84
C ALA A 13 2.15 5.76 -10.17
N THR A 14 1.19 4.89 -10.50
CA THR A 14 -0.21 5.22 -10.82
C THR A 14 -0.37 6.02 -12.14
N ARG A 15 0.64 6.09 -12.99
CA ARG A 15 0.67 6.95 -14.18
C ARG A 15 0.07 6.31 -15.44
N LEU A 16 -0.82 5.32 -15.31
CA LEU A 16 -1.54 4.73 -16.45
C LEU A 16 -2.77 5.59 -16.78
N PRO A 17 -2.81 6.26 -17.96
CA PRO A 17 -3.98 7.04 -18.38
C PRO A 17 -5.20 6.16 -18.60
N TYR A 18 -6.40 6.70 -18.40
CA TYR A 18 -7.67 5.99 -18.61
C TYR A 18 -7.77 5.41 -20.02
N SER A 19 -7.35 6.14 -21.04
CA SER A 19 -7.38 5.72 -22.44
C SER A 19 -6.59 4.44 -22.74
N LYS A 20 -5.61 4.07 -21.90
CA LYS A 20 -4.80 2.88 -22.11
C LYS A 20 -5.51 1.59 -21.67
N PHE A 21 -6.49 1.66 -20.80
CA PHE A 21 -7.23 0.48 -20.32
C PHE A 21 -8.73 0.53 -20.61
N GLU A 22 -9.28 1.67 -21.02
CA GLU A 22 -10.70 1.79 -21.41
C GLU A 22 -11.16 0.68 -22.37
N PRO A 23 -10.40 0.36 -23.47
CA PRO A 23 -10.87 -0.60 -24.47
C PRO A 23 -11.10 -2.02 -23.93
N ILE A 24 -10.50 -2.37 -22.78
CA ILE A 24 -10.53 -3.73 -22.26
C ILE A 24 -11.41 -3.92 -21.02
N LEU A 25 -11.99 -2.83 -20.48
CA LEU A 25 -12.77 -2.87 -19.24
C LEU A 25 -13.97 -3.83 -19.32
N GLU A 26 -14.69 -3.85 -20.44
CA GLU A 26 -15.84 -4.75 -20.63
C GLU A 26 -15.42 -6.24 -20.68
N THR A 27 -14.22 -6.53 -21.19
CA THR A 27 -13.67 -7.89 -21.18
C THR A 27 -13.29 -8.30 -19.75
N ILE A 28 -12.68 -7.40 -18.98
CA ILE A 28 -12.38 -7.63 -17.56
C ILE A 28 -13.67 -7.86 -16.77
N ASP A 29 -14.70 -7.07 -17.00
CA ASP A 29 -16.01 -7.23 -16.33
C ASP A 29 -16.65 -8.59 -16.59
N LYS A 30 -16.45 -9.14 -17.81
CA LYS A 30 -16.98 -10.45 -18.22
C LYS A 30 -16.11 -11.65 -17.80
N ALA A 31 -14.92 -11.42 -17.23
CA ALA A 31 -14.03 -12.50 -16.80
C ALA A 31 -14.52 -13.18 -15.51
N GLY A 32 -15.43 -12.55 -14.76
CA GLY A 32 -16.06 -13.14 -13.58
C GLY A 32 -15.38 -12.81 -12.24
N TYR A 33 -14.52 -11.79 -12.20
CA TYR A 33 -13.87 -11.35 -10.96
C TYR A 33 -14.88 -11.01 -9.86
N TYR A 34 -14.58 -11.38 -8.62
CA TYR A 34 -15.32 -10.93 -7.45
C TYR A 34 -15.28 -9.40 -7.32
N SER A 35 -14.06 -8.83 -7.45
CA SER A 35 -13.86 -7.39 -7.43
C SER A 35 -12.66 -6.98 -8.29
N ALA A 36 -12.65 -5.73 -8.72
CA ALA A 36 -11.51 -5.06 -9.33
C ALA A 36 -11.14 -3.83 -8.49
N GLU A 37 -9.89 -3.75 -8.07
CA GLU A 37 -9.37 -2.57 -7.40
C GLU A 37 -9.00 -1.53 -8.46
N VAL A 38 -9.77 -0.44 -8.52
CA VAL A 38 -9.73 0.51 -9.64
C VAL A 38 -9.35 1.93 -9.22
N TRP A 39 -9.42 2.22 -7.91
CA TRP A 39 -9.34 3.59 -7.43
C TRP A 39 -8.75 3.67 -6.01
N GLY A 40 -8.35 4.88 -5.60
CA GLY A 40 -7.80 5.17 -4.30
C GLY A 40 -7.24 6.57 -4.19
N GLY A 41 -6.73 6.94 -3.02
CA GLY A 41 -6.18 8.27 -2.79
C GLY A 41 -5.01 8.63 -3.71
N ALA A 42 -4.10 7.69 -3.98
CA ALA A 42 -2.99 7.92 -4.92
C ALA A 42 -3.50 8.10 -6.35
N THR A 43 -4.51 7.35 -6.78
CA THR A 43 -5.12 7.51 -8.10
C THR A 43 -5.74 8.89 -8.25
N PHE A 44 -6.49 9.33 -7.22
CA PHE A 44 -7.09 10.67 -7.19
C PHE A 44 -6.04 11.77 -7.37
N ASP A 45 -4.97 11.71 -6.58
CA ASP A 45 -3.88 12.70 -6.61
C ASP A 45 -3.15 12.72 -7.96
N VAL A 46 -2.81 11.54 -8.51
CA VAL A 46 -2.09 11.41 -9.78
C VAL A 46 -2.94 11.83 -10.97
N CYS A 47 -4.25 11.57 -10.98
CA CYS A 47 -5.16 12.08 -12.00
C CYS A 47 -5.06 13.60 -12.14
N LEU A 48 -5.06 14.32 -11.01
CA LEU A 48 -4.97 15.78 -11.01
C LEU A 48 -3.57 16.30 -11.36
N ARG A 49 -2.51 15.70 -10.78
CA ARG A 49 -1.15 16.24 -10.88
C ARG A 49 -0.42 15.87 -12.18
N TYR A 50 -0.66 14.69 -12.71
CA TYR A 50 0.16 14.12 -13.77
C TYR A 50 -0.62 13.74 -15.02
N LEU A 51 -1.88 13.27 -14.87
CA LEU A 51 -2.65 12.75 -16.00
C LEU A 51 -3.59 13.80 -16.59
N GLN A 52 -3.85 14.90 -15.88
CA GLN A 52 -4.83 15.92 -16.27
C GLN A 52 -6.23 15.33 -16.50
N GLU A 53 -6.59 14.32 -15.69
CA GLU A 53 -7.88 13.65 -15.71
C GLU A 53 -8.71 14.08 -14.49
N ASP A 54 -10.04 14.24 -14.66
CA ASP A 54 -10.97 14.34 -13.53
C ASP A 54 -11.08 12.96 -12.87
N PRO A 55 -10.64 12.79 -11.58
CA PRO A 55 -10.66 11.50 -10.92
C PRO A 55 -12.06 10.94 -10.72
N TRP A 56 -13.09 11.78 -10.53
CA TRP A 56 -14.48 11.35 -10.39
C TRP A 56 -15.08 10.92 -11.72
N GLU A 57 -14.77 11.62 -12.80
CA GLU A 57 -15.19 11.23 -14.15
C GLU A 57 -14.56 9.89 -14.54
N ARG A 58 -13.25 9.71 -14.25
CA ARG A 58 -12.56 8.42 -14.46
C ARG A 58 -13.29 7.28 -13.76
N LEU A 59 -13.65 7.44 -12.48
CA LEU A 59 -14.38 6.43 -11.73
C LEU A 59 -15.74 6.11 -12.34
N ARG A 60 -16.52 7.14 -12.69
CA ARG A 60 -17.84 6.94 -13.34
C ARG A 60 -17.73 6.22 -14.69
N LYS A 61 -16.71 6.54 -15.49
CA LYS A 61 -16.43 5.84 -16.76
C LYS A 61 -16.09 4.38 -16.54
N ILE A 62 -15.26 4.06 -15.53
CA ILE A 62 -14.96 2.67 -15.18
C ILE A 62 -16.24 1.94 -14.76
N ARG A 63 -17.05 2.52 -13.87
CA ARG A 63 -18.33 1.90 -13.43
C ARG A 63 -19.28 1.65 -14.61
N ALA A 64 -19.37 2.58 -15.55
CA ALA A 64 -20.23 2.43 -16.73
C ALA A 64 -19.80 1.24 -17.62
N LYS A 65 -18.50 0.93 -17.68
CA LYS A 65 -17.91 -0.17 -18.45
C LYS A 65 -17.86 -1.50 -17.70
N MET A 66 -17.93 -1.47 -16.37
CA MET A 66 -17.83 -2.64 -15.50
C MET A 66 -19.04 -2.74 -14.54
N PRO A 67 -20.26 -2.97 -15.06
CA PRO A 67 -21.47 -2.99 -14.24
C PRO A 67 -21.58 -4.24 -13.34
N ASN A 68 -20.96 -5.37 -13.71
CA ASN A 68 -21.13 -6.66 -13.02
C ASN A 68 -20.07 -6.91 -11.95
N THR A 69 -18.85 -6.38 -12.13
CA THR A 69 -17.75 -6.55 -11.19
C THR A 69 -17.85 -5.49 -10.08
N LYS A 70 -17.68 -5.90 -8.82
CA LYS A 70 -17.58 -4.95 -7.71
C LYS A 70 -16.34 -4.09 -7.88
N LEU A 71 -16.49 -2.77 -7.79
CA LEU A 71 -15.38 -1.84 -7.81
C LEU A 71 -14.87 -1.59 -6.40
N GLN A 72 -13.58 -1.77 -6.23
CA GLN A 72 -12.89 -1.60 -4.95
C GLN A 72 -11.93 -0.42 -4.99
N MET A 73 -11.80 0.28 -3.86
CA MET A 73 -10.81 1.32 -3.67
C MET A 73 -10.00 1.11 -2.40
N LEU A 74 -8.78 1.63 -2.38
CA LEU A 74 -7.96 1.74 -1.19
C LEU A 74 -8.12 3.12 -0.53
N LEU A 75 -8.40 3.13 0.79
CA LEU A 75 -8.53 4.33 1.59
C LEU A 75 -7.57 4.32 2.78
N ARG A 76 -6.75 5.36 2.91
CA ARG A 76 -5.82 5.52 4.06
C ARG A 76 -6.53 6.07 5.29
N GLY A 77 -7.58 5.41 5.77
CA GLY A 77 -8.32 5.84 6.95
C GLY A 77 -8.53 7.36 7.01
N GLN A 78 -8.15 7.98 8.12
CA GLN A 78 -8.28 9.42 8.35
C GLN A 78 -7.40 10.28 7.43
N ASN A 79 -6.37 9.70 6.79
CA ASN A 79 -5.47 10.44 5.89
C ASN A 79 -6.00 10.56 4.46
N ILE A 80 -7.03 9.81 4.09
CA ILE A 80 -7.66 9.80 2.75
C ILE A 80 -6.60 9.61 1.65
N LEU A 81 -6.12 10.71 1.07
CA LEU A 81 -5.12 10.75 -0.01
C LEU A 81 -3.80 11.43 0.42
N GLY A 82 -3.77 11.99 1.63
CA GLY A 82 -2.63 12.77 2.14
C GLY A 82 -1.72 12.00 3.09
N TYR A 83 -0.86 12.78 3.78
CA TYR A 83 0.11 12.29 4.77
C TYR A 83 -0.17 12.81 6.19
N LYS A 84 -1.30 13.47 6.39
CA LYS A 84 -1.82 13.93 7.68
C LYS A 84 -3.33 13.73 7.73
N HIS A 85 -3.88 13.73 8.93
CA HIS A 85 -5.31 13.53 9.14
C HIS A 85 -6.15 14.67 8.54
N TYR A 86 -7.22 14.30 7.88
CA TYR A 86 -8.29 15.22 7.50
C TYR A 86 -9.38 15.26 8.57
N PRO A 87 -10.15 16.36 8.67
CA PRO A 87 -11.33 16.40 9.54
C PRO A 87 -12.38 15.35 9.17
N ASP A 88 -13.16 14.90 10.14
CA ASP A 88 -14.17 13.84 9.97
C ASP A 88 -15.21 14.12 8.90
N ASP A 89 -15.60 15.38 8.73
CA ASP A 89 -16.55 15.79 7.71
C ASP A 89 -16.00 15.65 6.31
N VAL A 90 -14.68 15.86 6.13
CA VAL A 90 -13.98 15.63 4.84
C VAL A 90 -13.90 14.13 4.56
N VAL A 91 -13.52 13.31 5.55
CA VAL A 91 -13.51 11.83 5.40
C VAL A 91 -14.91 11.35 4.99
N ARG A 92 -15.94 11.79 5.72
CA ARG A 92 -17.34 11.44 5.44
C ARG A 92 -17.75 11.81 4.02
N LYS A 93 -17.43 13.03 3.57
CA LYS A 93 -17.74 13.50 2.22
C LYS A 93 -17.00 12.72 1.15
N PHE A 94 -15.72 12.44 1.36
CA PHE A 94 -14.92 11.67 0.40
C PHE A 94 -15.48 10.26 0.22
N VAL A 95 -15.83 9.57 1.31
CA VAL A 95 -16.46 8.25 1.29
C VAL A 95 -17.83 8.32 0.60
N GLU A 96 -18.67 9.31 0.95
CA GLU A 96 -19.99 9.53 0.31
C GLU A 96 -19.86 9.64 -1.20
N TYR A 97 -18.94 10.47 -1.68
CA TYR A 97 -18.74 10.66 -3.12
C TYR A 97 -18.12 9.43 -3.79
N SER A 98 -17.25 8.69 -3.10
CA SER A 98 -16.68 7.45 -3.63
C SER A 98 -17.77 6.41 -3.92
N VAL A 99 -18.66 6.17 -2.95
CA VAL A 99 -19.78 5.24 -3.12
C VAL A 99 -20.76 5.75 -4.18
N LYS A 100 -21.13 7.03 -4.16
CA LYS A 100 -22.04 7.63 -5.16
C LYS A 100 -21.52 7.56 -6.59
N ASN A 101 -20.19 7.57 -6.78
CA ASN A 101 -19.58 7.47 -8.10
C ASN A 101 -19.25 6.03 -8.52
N GLY A 102 -19.65 5.01 -7.72
CA GLY A 102 -19.65 3.62 -8.14
C GLY A 102 -18.70 2.68 -7.41
N ILE A 103 -18.09 3.09 -6.29
CA ILE A 103 -17.32 2.18 -5.44
C ILE A 103 -18.27 1.32 -4.60
N ASP A 104 -18.08 0.00 -4.65
CA ASP A 104 -18.82 -0.98 -3.86
C ASP A 104 -18.06 -1.37 -2.58
N ILE A 105 -16.73 -1.51 -2.66
CA ILE A 105 -15.88 -1.98 -1.55
C ILE A 105 -14.85 -0.90 -1.23
N ILE A 106 -14.78 -0.49 0.04
CA ILE A 106 -13.73 0.39 0.52
C ILE A 106 -12.79 -0.40 1.42
N ARG A 107 -11.55 -0.64 0.93
CA ARG A 107 -10.45 -1.22 1.69
C ARG A 107 -9.81 -0.12 2.53
N ILE A 108 -10.04 -0.18 3.83
CA ILE A 108 -9.62 0.87 4.77
C ILE A 108 -8.40 0.37 5.54
N PHE A 109 -7.29 1.11 5.50
CA PHE A 109 -6.07 0.75 6.21
C PHE A 109 -5.47 1.92 6.97
N ASP A 110 -4.71 1.59 8.00
CA ASP A 110 -3.75 2.48 8.64
C ASP A 110 -2.36 1.85 8.62
N ALA A 111 -1.33 2.66 8.36
CA ALA A 111 0.05 2.19 8.28
C ALA A 111 0.59 1.65 9.60
N LEU A 112 0.05 2.10 10.72
CA LEU A 112 0.46 1.71 12.08
C LEU A 112 -0.48 0.69 12.72
N ASN A 113 -1.53 0.25 11.99
CA ASN A 113 -2.64 -0.56 12.54
C ASN A 113 -3.37 0.12 13.71
N ASP A 114 -3.42 1.46 13.72
CA ASP A 114 -4.18 2.20 14.71
C ASP A 114 -5.66 2.26 14.32
N VAL A 115 -6.48 1.47 14.99
CA VAL A 115 -7.91 1.33 14.68
C VAL A 115 -8.69 2.64 14.82
N ARG A 116 -8.21 3.58 15.65
CA ARG A 116 -8.82 4.92 15.80
C ARG A 116 -8.84 5.69 14.48
N ASN A 117 -7.82 5.49 13.66
CA ASN A 117 -7.73 6.12 12.33
C ASN A 117 -8.68 5.50 11.29
N LEU A 118 -9.27 4.34 11.58
CA LEU A 118 -10.21 3.64 10.69
C LEU A 118 -11.67 3.96 11.01
N GLU A 119 -11.96 4.37 12.24
CA GLU A 119 -13.31 4.47 12.80
C GLU A 119 -14.25 5.34 11.94
N GLN A 120 -13.85 6.57 11.61
CA GLN A 120 -14.68 7.48 10.82
C GLN A 120 -14.92 6.95 9.40
N ALA A 121 -13.91 6.33 8.78
CA ALA A 121 -14.02 5.75 7.45
C ALA A 121 -14.97 4.54 7.45
N ILE A 122 -14.87 3.64 8.46
CA ILE A 122 -15.77 2.49 8.64
C ILE A 122 -17.22 2.97 8.79
N LYS A 123 -17.47 3.89 9.74
CA LYS A 123 -18.81 4.46 9.99
C LYS A 123 -19.41 5.10 8.72
N SER A 124 -18.59 5.84 7.99
CA SER A 124 -19.04 6.50 6.76
C SER A 124 -19.36 5.51 5.66
N THR A 125 -18.52 4.49 5.45
CA THR A 125 -18.73 3.45 4.43
C THR A 125 -20.06 2.73 4.67
N LYS A 126 -20.31 2.29 5.90
CA LYS A 126 -21.58 1.65 6.29
C LYS A 126 -22.77 2.58 6.07
N LYS A 127 -22.64 3.85 6.47
CA LYS A 127 -23.69 4.85 6.33
C LYS A 127 -24.14 5.05 4.88
N TYR A 128 -23.21 5.02 3.93
CA TYR A 128 -23.50 5.25 2.52
C TYR A 128 -23.70 3.98 1.70
N GLY A 129 -23.74 2.81 2.35
CA GLY A 129 -24.06 1.52 1.73
C GLY A 129 -22.90 0.83 1.01
N GLY A 130 -21.66 1.27 1.27
CA GLY A 130 -20.46 0.55 0.82
C GLY A 130 -20.13 -0.64 1.70
N GLN A 131 -19.41 -1.62 1.16
CA GLN A 131 -18.85 -2.75 1.89
C GLN A 131 -17.51 -2.32 2.53
N VAL A 132 -17.35 -2.58 3.83
CA VAL A 132 -16.12 -2.30 4.58
C VAL A 132 -15.18 -3.48 4.51
N GLU A 133 -14.02 -3.31 3.91
CA GLU A 133 -12.91 -4.23 4.04
C GLU A 133 -11.82 -3.60 4.91
N ALA A 134 -11.75 -4.00 6.19
CA ALA A 134 -10.76 -3.48 7.12
C ALA A 134 -9.45 -4.25 7.00
N THR A 135 -8.32 -3.55 7.18
CA THR A 135 -7.01 -4.07 6.79
C THR A 135 -6.10 -4.29 7.99
N LEU A 136 -5.45 -5.45 8.01
CA LEU A 136 -4.29 -5.79 8.82
C LEU A 136 -3.04 -5.46 8.01
N SER A 137 -2.35 -4.36 8.31
CA SER A 137 -1.07 -4.03 7.67
C SER A 137 -0.01 -5.00 8.19
N TYR A 138 0.31 -6.01 7.34
CA TYR A 138 1.20 -7.10 7.75
C TYR A 138 2.66 -6.67 7.79
N THR A 139 3.36 -7.11 8.82
CA THR A 139 4.81 -6.94 8.96
C THR A 139 5.35 -7.99 9.94
N ILE A 140 6.66 -8.12 9.99
CA ILE A 140 7.38 -9.00 10.92
C ILE A 140 8.17 -8.15 11.90
N SER A 141 8.01 -8.40 13.19
CA SER A 141 8.82 -7.80 14.25
C SER A 141 8.61 -8.56 15.56
N PRO A 142 9.36 -8.28 16.63
CA PRO A 142 9.14 -8.91 17.94
C PRO A 142 7.73 -8.74 18.51
N ILE A 143 7.00 -7.69 18.09
CA ILE A 143 5.63 -7.40 18.56
C ILE A 143 4.53 -7.83 17.58
N HIS A 144 4.84 -7.98 16.28
CA HIS A 144 3.89 -8.36 15.24
C HIS A 144 3.92 -9.88 15.00
N ASN A 145 3.34 -10.63 15.92
CA ASN A 145 3.14 -12.07 15.83
C ASN A 145 1.69 -12.42 15.45
N GLU A 146 1.38 -13.70 15.29
CA GLU A 146 0.01 -14.13 14.95
C GLU A 146 -1.03 -13.70 15.98
N ASP A 147 -0.72 -13.74 17.29
CA ASP A 147 -1.65 -13.32 18.35
C ASP A 147 -2.01 -11.83 18.23
N TYR A 148 -1.04 -10.99 17.86
CA TYR A 148 -1.29 -9.58 17.56
C TYR A 148 -2.31 -9.43 16.43
N PHE A 149 -2.11 -10.11 15.29
CA PHE A 149 -3.03 -10.02 14.15
C PHE A 149 -4.40 -10.61 14.44
N VAL A 150 -4.49 -11.71 15.20
CA VAL A 150 -5.75 -12.31 15.62
C VAL A 150 -6.53 -11.35 16.54
N LYS A 151 -5.87 -10.68 17.48
CA LYS A 151 -6.49 -9.67 18.33
C LYS A 151 -7.02 -8.50 17.51
N LEU A 152 -6.21 -7.97 16.60
CA LEU A 152 -6.59 -6.86 15.73
C LEU A 152 -7.76 -7.24 14.82
N ALA A 153 -7.79 -8.47 14.29
CA ALA A 153 -8.87 -8.96 13.46
C ALA A 153 -10.23 -8.97 14.20
N LYS A 154 -10.25 -9.45 15.46
CA LYS A 154 -11.45 -9.41 16.30
C LYS A 154 -11.94 -7.98 16.54
N GLU A 155 -11.03 -7.06 16.80
CA GLU A 155 -11.37 -5.67 17.04
C GLU A 155 -11.98 -5.04 15.78
N LEU A 156 -11.40 -5.27 14.60
CA LEU A 156 -11.94 -4.77 13.34
C LEU A 156 -13.30 -5.37 12.98
N GLU A 157 -13.52 -6.67 13.25
CA GLU A 157 -14.84 -7.29 13.07
C GLU A 157 -15.87 -6.62 13.98
N GLN A 158 -15.54 -6.38 15.28
CA GLN A 158 -16.40 -5.69 16.23
C GLN A 158 -16.71 -4.25 15.83
N MET A 159 -15.78 -3.57 15.13
CA MET A 159 -16.00 -2.23 14.57
C MET A 159 -16.95 -2.23 13.36
N GLY A 160 -17.35 -3.40 12.86
CA GLY A 160 -18.32 -3.57 11.79
C GLY A 160 -17.71 -3.79 10.39
N ALA A 161 -16.50 -4.32 10.32
CA ALA A 161 -15.93 -4.78 9.04
C ALA A 161 -16.80 -5.88 8.43
N ASP A 162 -16.97 -5.85 7.10
CA ASP A 162 -17.67 -6.88 6.32
C ASP A 162 -16.69 -7.93 5.76
N ALA A 163 -15.40 -7.60 5.71
CA ALA A 163 -14.29 -8.49 5.36
C ALA A 163 -12.99 -7.97 5.99
N LEU A 164 -12.00 -8.84 6.16
CA LEU A 164 -10.66 -8.49 6.61
C LEU A 164 -9.65 -8.72 5.50
N CYS A 165 -8.74 -7.75 5.28
CA CYS A 165 -7.63 -7.89 4.34
C CYS A 165 -6.31 -8.04 5.09
N ILE A 166 -5.61 -9.16 4.91
CA ILE A 166 -4.18 -9.28 5.25
C ILE A 166 -3.42 -8.56 4.15
N LYS A 167 -2.82 -7.40 4.46
CA LYS A 167 -2.12 -6.58 3.47
C LYS A 167 -0.61 -6.64 3.65
N ASP A 168 0.02 -7.48 2.85
CA ASP A 168 1.46 -7.71 2.80
C ASP A 168 2.09 -6.97 1.62
N MET A 169 2.42 -5.70 1.84
CA MET A 169 2.96 -4.83 0.80
C MET A 169 4.43 -5.08 0.46
N ALA A 170 5.16 -5.72 1.36
CA ALA A 170 6.59 -5.96 1.20
C ALA A 170 6.89 -7.43 0.86
N ASN A 171 5.86 -8.27 0.73
CA ASN A 171 5.99 -9.72 0.50
C ASN A 171 6.85 -10.39 1.60
N LEU A 172 6.54 -10.05 2.86
CA LEU A 172 7.19 -10.59 4.06
C LEU A 172 6.49 -11.83 4.61
N LEU A 173 5.22 -12.01 4.25
CA LEU A 173 4.43 -13.17 4.65
C LEU A 173 4.96 -14.40 3.89
N LEU A 174 5.54 -15.34 4.62
CA LEU A 174 6.05 -16.57 4.02
C LEU A 174 4.93 -17.61 3.84
N PRO A 175 5.09 -18.60 2.95
CA PRO A 175 3.99 -19.51 2.62
C PRO A 175 3.43 -20.29 3.82
N MET A 176 4.26 -20.77 4.72
CA MET A 176 3.81 -21.52 5.91
C MET A 176 3.16 -20.60 6.94
N ASP A 177 3.66 -19.37 7.08
CA ASP A 177 3.06 -18.36 7.97
C ASP A 177 1.71 -17.90 7.43
N ALA A 178 1.56 -17.80 6.09
CA ALA A 178 0.27 -17.53 5.45
C ALA A 178 -0.76 -18.62 5.76
N TYR A 179 -0.34 -19.88 5.67
CA TYR A 179 -1.21 -21.01 6.03
C TYR A 179 -1.66 -20.93 7.50
N SER A 180 -0.72 -20.74 8.42
CA SER A 180 -1.00 -20.66 9.85
C SER A 180 -1.91 -19.49 10.20
N LEU A 181 -1.54 -18.27 9.75
CA LEU A 181 -2.29 -17.05 10.04
C LEU A 181 -3.72 -17.10 9.47
N VAL A 182 -3.88 -17.49 8.20
CA VAL A 182 -5.20 -17.61 7.56
C VAL A 182 -6.06 -18.62 8.30
N LYS A 183 -5.52 -19.79 8.62
CA LYS A 183 -6.26 -20.83 9.37
C LYS A 183 -6.75 -20.29 10.72
N ARG A 184 -5.88 -19.66 11.49
CA ARG A 184 -6.23 -19.05 12.79
C ARG A 184 -7.29 -17.95 12.65
N LEU A 185 -7.17 -17.10 11.64
CA LEU A 185 -8.18 -16.05 11.39
C LEU A 185 -9.54 -16.67 11.03
N LYS A 186 -9.57 -17.70 10.17
CA LYS A 186 -10.81 -18.41 9.82
C LYS A 186 -11.47 -19.10 11.02
N GLU A 187 -10.70 -19.52 12.02
CA GLU A 187 -11.20 -20.08 13.28
C GLU A 187 -11.66 -18.99 14.28
N THR A 188 -11.28 -17.72 14.03
CA THR A 188 -11.42 -16.64 15.02
C THR A 188 -12.53 -15.65 14.68
N VAL A 189 -12.68 -15.30 13.39
CA VAL A 189 -13.67 -14.33 12.91
C VAL A 189 -14.65 -14.99 11.94
N SER A 190 -15.86 -14.43 11.86
CA SER A 190 -16.93 -14.96 11.01
C SER A 190 -16.96 -14.37 9.60
N ILE A 191 -16.28 -13.25 9.40
CA ILE A 191 -16.26 -12.50 8.14
C ILE A 191 -15.18 -13.03 7.17
N PRO A 192 -15.35 -12.85 5.86
CA PRO A 192 -14.38 -13.28 4.85
C PRO A 192 -12.98 -12.72 5.07
N ILE A 193 -11.97 -13.55 4.77
CA ILE A 193 -10.55 -13.18 4.78
C ILE A 193 -10.08 -12.97 3.36
N HIS A 194 -9.52 -11.81 3.09
CA HIS A 194 -8.89 -11.42 1.84
C HIS A 194 -7.37 -11.37 2.03
N LEU A 195 -6.61 -11.98 1.14
CA LEU A 195 -5.15 -11.88 1.13
C LEU A 195 -4.69 -10.98 -0.01
N HIS A 196 -3.95 -9.94 0.34
CA HIS A 196 -3.24 -9.07 -0.58
C HIS A 196 -1.74 -9.20 -0.31
N THR A 197 -0.99 -9.75 -1.25
CA THR A 197 0.47 -9.80 -1.18
C THR A 197 1.09 -9.40 -2.51
N HIS A 198 2.26 -8.78 -2.44
CA HIS A 198 3.10 -8.52 -3.61
C HIS A 198 3.95 -9.76 -3.93
N ASN A 199 4.76 -9.69 -5.00
CA ASN A 199 5.65 -10.77 -5.39
C ASN A 199 7.13 -10.32 -5.42
N THR A 200 7.48 -9.34 -4.60
CA THR A 200 8.81 -8.73 -4.60
C THR A 200 9.91 -9.73 -4.24
N SER A 201 9.69 -10.57 -3.24
CA SER A 201 10.65 -11.62 -2.85
C SER A 201 10.56 -12.89 -3.70
N GLY A 202 9.57 -12.99 -4.60
CA GLY A 202 9.30 -14.16 -5.42
C GLY A 202 8.49 -15.27 -4.71
N THR A 203 8.03 -15.06 -3.47
CA THR A 203 7.25 -16.05 -2.71
C THR A 203 5.74 -15.90 -2.88
N GLY A 204 5.25 -14.83 -3.49
CA GLY A 204 3.83 -14.44 -3.53
C GLY A 204 2.91 -15.51 -4.12
N ASP A 205 3.34 -16.23 -5.15
CA ASP A 205 2.56 -17.34 -5.72
C ASP A 205 2.38 -18.50 -4.73
N MET A 206 3.45 -18.84 -4.01
CA MET A 206 3.42 -19.88 -2.97
C MET A 206 2.58 -19.42 -1.77
N VAL A 207 2.68 -18.16 -1.38
CA VAL A 207 1.86 -17.54 -0.32
C VAL A 207 0.37 -17.65 -0.66
N ASN A 208 -0.03 -17.25 -1.87
CA ASN A 208 -1.41 -17.36 -2.34
C ASN A 208 -1.91 -18.80 -2.36
N LEU A 209 -1.06 -19.78 -2.77
CA LEU A 209 -1.42 -21.19 -2.77
C LEU A 209 -1.66 -21.70 -1.34
N MET A 210 -0.73 -21.43 -0.42
CA MET A 210 -0.84 -21.87 0.96
C MET A 210 -2.02 -21.21 1.69
N ALA A 211 -2.30 -19.94 1.43
CA ALA A 211 -3.51 -19.28 1.92
C ALA A 211 -4.80 -19.92 1.38
N ALA A 212 -4.83 -20.28 0.09
CA ALA A 212 -5.97 -21.00 -0.50
C ALA A 212 -6.19 -22.36 0.19
N MET A 213 -5.11 -23.09 0.48
CA MET A 213 -5.18 -24.37 1.21
C MET A 213 -5.66 -24.19 2.66
N ALA A 214 -5.35 -23.05 3.29
CA ALA A 214 -5.80 -22.70 4.63
C ALA A 214 -7.25 -22.19 4.68
N GLY A 215 -7.88 -21.90 3.53
CA GLY A 215 -9.28 -21.50 3.47
C GLY A 215 -9.51 -20.00 3.28
N VAL A 216 -8.53 -19.23 2.78
CA VAL A 216 -8.76 -17.84 2.40
C VAL A 216 -9.92 -17.72 1.41
N ASP A 217 -10.73 -16.68 1.54
CA ASP A 217 -11.93 -16.48 0.72
C ASP A 217 -11.62 -15.74 -0.58
N ILE A 218 -10.70 -14.75 -0.52
CA ILE A 218 -10.35 -13.89 -1.65
C ILE A 218 -8.84 -13.69 -1.69
N VAL A 219 -8.25 -13.65 -2.89
CA VAL A 219 -6.83 -13.30 -3.09
C VAL A 219 -6.70 -12.20 -4.14
N ASP A 220 -5.80 -11.27 -3.91
CA ASP A 220 -5.44 -10.25 -4.90
C ASP A 220 -4.37 -10.78 -5.87
N THR A 221 -4.59 -10.50 -7.15
CA THR A 221 -3.69 -10.87 -8.25
C THR A 221 -3.71 -9.78 -9.32
N ALA A 222 -2.73 -9.77 -10.21
CA ALA A 222 -2.68 -8.86 -11.36
C ALA A 222 -2.58 -9.63 -12.67
N LEU A 223 -3.18 -9.12 -13.75
CA LEU A 223 -3.03 -9.67 -15.11
C LEU A 223 -1.55 -9.76 -15.49
N SER A 224 -1.14 -10.89 -16.06
CA SER A 224 0.24 -11.32 -16.21
C SER A 224 1.23 -10.30 -16.80
N PRO A 225 0.87 -9.43 -17.76
CA PRO A 225 1.81 -8.44 -18.30
C PRO A 225 2.25 -7.35 -17.31
N LEU A 226 1.43 -7.14 -16.25
CA LEU A 226 1.68 -6.18 -15.18
C LEU A 226 1.67 -6.85 -13.80
N ALA A 227 2.00 -8.13 -13.75
CA ALA A 227 2.14 -8.92 -12.53
C ALA A 227 3.62 -9.10 -12.14
N ASN A 228 3.83 -9.65 -10.96
CA ASN A 228 5.12 -10.02 -10.39
C ASN A 228 6.05 -8.85 -10.00
N GLY A 229 7.21 -9.17 -9.48
CA GLY A 229 8.11 -8.16 -8.91
C GLY A 229 7.43 -7.33 -7.84
N THR A 230 7.46 -6.01 -7.98
CA THR A 230 6.78 -5.11 -7.03
C THR A 230 5.25 -5.10 -7.15
N SER A 231 4.68 -5.80 -8.14
CA SER A 231 3.24 -6.03 -8.29
C SER A 231 2.78 -7.33 -7.61
N GLN A 232 1.52 -7.71 -7.80
CA GLN A 232 0.94 -8.93 -7.27
C GLN A 232 1.26 -10.15 -8.15
N PRO A 233 1.08 -11.38 -7.64
CA PRO A 233 1.16 -12.60 -8.43
C PRO A 233 0.21 -12.60 -9.63
N ALA A 234 0.57 -13.34 -10.67
CA ALA A 234 -0.21 -13.39 -11.91
C ALA A 234 -1.56 -14.10 -11.74
N THR A 235 -2.64 -13.44 -12.20
CA THR A 235 -4.01 -13.94 -12.10
C THR A 235 -4.19 -15.25 -12.85
N GLU A 236 -3.75 -15.32 -14.09
CA GLU A 236 -3.92 -16.47 -14.97
C GLU A 236 -3.24 -17.72 -14.40
N SER A 237 -2.05 -17.56 -13.84
CA SER A 237 -1.31 -18.64 -13.17
C SER A 237 -2.07 -19.15 -11.95
N ARG A 238 -2.68 -18.26 -11.16
CA ARG A 238 -3.47 -18.62 -9.98
C ARG A 238 -4.73 -19.39 -10.38
N VAL A 239 -5.47 -18.90 -11.38
CA VAL A 239 -6.68 -19.57 -11.89
C VAL A 239 -6.34 -20.97 -12.40
N ALA A 240 -5.28 -21.09 -13.21
CA ALA A 240 -4.83 -22.38 -13.72
C ALA A 240 -4.40 -23.36 -12.62
N THR A 241 -3.70 -22.87 -11.59
CA THR A 241 -3.24 -23.68 -10.44
C THR A 241 -4.40 -24.27 -9.64
N LEU A 242 -5.49 -23.53 -9.48
CA LEU A 242 -6.63 -23.95 -8.66
C LEU A 242 -7.71 -24.69 -9.46
N LYS A 243 -7.59 -24.75 -10.79
CA LYS A 243 -8.60 -25.38 -11.66
C LYS A 243 -8.82 -26.83 -11.32
N GLY A 244 -10.09 -27.23 -11.18
CA GLY A 244 -10.50 -28.59 -10.84
C GLY A 244 -10.25 -29.00 -9.39
N THR A 245 -9.81 -28.08 -8.53
CA THR A 245 -9.70 -28.29 -7.07
C THR A 245 -10.96 -27.79 -6.36
N PRO A 246 -11.17 -28.10 -5.07
CA PRO A 246 -12.24 -27.49 -4.27
C PRO A 246 -12.15 -25.97 -4.15
N ARG A 247 -11.06 -25.36 -4.61
CA ARG A 247 -10.77 -23.92 -4.62
C ARG A 247 -10.79 -23.35 -6.04
N ASP A 248 -11.34 -24.05 -7.01
CA ASP A 248 -11.50 -23.56 -8.38
C ASP A 248 -12.29 -22.25 -8.37
N THR A 249 -11.73 -21.25 -9.02
CA THR A 249 -12.30 -19.89 -9.05
C THR A 249 -13.47 -19.76 -10.02
N GLY A 250 -13.58 -20.65 -10.99
CA GLY A 250 -14.57 -20.58 -12.07
C GLY A 250 -14.35 -19.41 -13.05
N LEU A 251 -13.23 -18.72 -12.97
CA LEU A 251 -12.93 -17.57 -13.81
C LEU A 251 -12.61 -17.96 -15.26
N ASP A 252 -12.99 -17.11 -16.22
CA ASP A 252 -12.79 -17.37 -17.65
C ASP A 252 -11.36 -16.99 -18.10
N LEU A 253 -10.49 -18.01 -18.22
CA LEU A 253 -9.13 -17.84 -18.72
C LEU A 253 -9.04 -17.26 -20.13
N ASN A 254 -10.05 -17.46 -21.01
CA ASN A 254 -10.02 -16.91 -22.35
C ASN A 254 -10.20 -15.39 -22.29
N LYS A 255 -11.11 -14.90 -21.44
CA LYS A 255 -11.31 -13.47 -21.20
C LYS A 255 -10.08 -12.83 -20.57
N MET A 256 -9.44 -13.51 -19.62
CA MET A 256 -8.16 -13.06 -19.05
C MET A 256 -7.06 -12.99 -20.09
N SER A 257 -6.94 -14.00 -20.95
CA SER A 257 -5.96 -14.02 -22.05
C SER A 257 -6.18 -12.85 -23.02
N GLU A 258 -7.45 -12.56 -23.39
CA GLU A 258 -7.82 -11.41 -24.21
C GLU A 258 -7.37 -10.09 -23.55
N ALA A 259 -7.65 -9.92 -22.26
CA ALA A 259 -7.21 -8.76 -21.49
C ALA A 259 -5.67 -8.68 -21.39
N ALA A 260 -5.00 -9.80 -21.17
CA ALA A 260 -3.54 -9.88 -21.10
C ALA A 260 -2.87 -9.50 -22.41
N VAL A 261 -3.43 -9.88 -23.56
CA VAL A 261 -2.93 -9.46 -24.88
C VAL A 261 -2.97 -7.94 -25.03
N HIS A 262 -4.04 -7.31 -24.56
CA HIS A 262 -4.14 -5.84 -24.54
C HIS A 262 -3.07 -5.22 -23.63
N PHE A 263 -2.97 -5.65 -22.37
CA PHE A 263 -2.00 -5.11 -21.42
C PHE A 263 -0.55 -5.41 -21.80
N ARG A 264 -0.27 -6.45 -22.59
CA ARG A 264 1.08 -6.71 -23.13
C ARG A 264 1.53 -5.57 -24.05
N LYS A 265 0.64 -5.11 -24.93
CA LYS A 265 0.92 -3.95 -25.80
C LYS A 265 1.15 -2.69 -24.95
N VAL A 266 0.31 -2.46 -23.95
CA VAL A 266 0.47 -1.33 -23.02
C VAL A 266 1.80 -1.42 -22.26
N ALA A 267 2.16 -2.59 -21.74
CA ALA A 267 3.43 -2.80 -21.05
C ALA A 267 4.64 -2.56 -21.95
N ASP A 268 4.59 -2.98 -23.21
CA ASP A 268 5.68 -2.76 -24.18
C ASP A 268 5.82 -1.27 -24.52
N GLU A 269 4.74 -0.53 -24.67
CA GLU A 269 4.76 0.94 -24.83
C GLU A 269 5.34 1.64 -23.57
N LEU A 270 4.97 1.19 -22.37
CA LEU A 270 5.47 1.74 -21.12
C LEU A 270 6.98 1.47 -20.94
N LYS A 271 7.47 0.30 -21.34
CA LYS A 271 8.92 -0.02 -21.35
C LYS A 271 9.66 0.85 -22.36
N ALA A 272 9.12 1.00 -23.57
CA ALA A 272 9.72 1.83 -24.61
C ALA A 272 9.83 3.31 -24.21
N SER A 273 8.87 3.82 -23.45
CA SER A 273 8.87 5.20 -22.90
C SER A 273 9.65 5.35 -21.59
N VAL A 274 10.28 4.27 -21.09
CA VAL A 274 10.99 4.22 -19.80
C VAL A 274 10.08 4.53 -18.59
N ALA A 275 8.77 4.50 -18.79
CA ALA A 275 7.79 4.68 -17.71
C ALA A 275 7.70 3.44 -16.81
N LEU A 276 7.93 2.25 -17.37
CA LEU A 276 8.05 0.97 -16.67
C LEU A 276 9.51 0.52 -16.70
N ASP A 277 10.20 0.65 -15.56
CA ASP A 277 11.55 0.12 -15.40
C ASP A 277 11.49 -1.43 -15.29
N PRO A 278 12.14 -2.20 -16.17
CA PRO A 278 12.16 -3.66 -16.08
C PRO A 278 12.67 -4.20 -14.73
N LYS A 279 13.44 -3.44 -13.97
CA LYS A 279 13.95 -3.84 -12.66
C LYS A 279 12.84 -4.08 -11.65
N VAL A 280 11.72 -3.35 -11.73
CA VAL A 280 10.59 -3.52 -10.79
C VAL A 280 9.80 -4.82 -11.04
N LEU A 281 10.03 -5.49 -12.17
CA LEU A 281 9.44 -6.79 -12.49
C LEU A 281 10.31 -7.97 -12.02
N ASN A 282 11.52 -7.71 -11.54
CA ASN A 282 12.43 -8.75 -11.06
C ASN A 282 12.19 -9.05 -9.58
N VAL A 283 12.54 -10.27 -9.20
CA VAL A 283 12.60 -10.68 -7.79
C VAL A 283 13.77 -9.99 -7.09
N ASP A 284 13.52 -9.42 -5.91
CA ASP A 284 14.53 -8.87 -5.02
C ASP A 284 14.44 -9.51 -3.63
N THR A 285 15.28 -10.49 -3.36
CA THR A 285 15.32 -11.21 -2.09
C THR A 285 15.86 -10.38 -0.92
N ASN A 286 16.49 -9.22 -1.19
CA ASN A 286 16.90 -8.29 -0.13
C ASN A 286 15.70 -7.78 0.68
N THR A 287 14.50 -7.80 0.11
CA THR A 287 13.26 -7.51 0.83
C THR A 287 13.09 -8.39 2.07
N LEU A 288 13.48 -9.67 2.00
CA LEU A 288 13.39 -10.60 3.14
C LEU A 288 14.39 -10.26 4.25
N LEU A 289 15.55 -9.71 3.90
CA LEU A 289 16.61 -9.34 4.86
C LEU A 289 16.33 -8.00 5.53
N TYR A 290 16.04 -6.97 4.72
CA TYR A 290 15.89 -5.59 5.20
C TYR A 290 14.44 -5.18 5.41
N GLN A 291 13.48 -6.03 5.03
CA GLN A 291 12.04 -5.83 5.17
C GLN A 291 11.52 -4.54 4.47
N VAL A 292 12.17 -4.15 3.38
CA VAL A 292 11.94 -2.91 2.66
C VAL A 292 11.06 -3.15 1.43
N PRO A 293 9.90 -2.49 1.29
CA PRO A 293 9.07 -2.60 0.10
C PRO A 293 9.80 -2.07 -1.14
N GLY A 294 9.57 -2.67 -2.30
CA GLY A 294 10.23 -2.30 -3.56
C GLY A 294 10.13 -0.81 -3.92
N GLY A 295 8.98 -0.18 -3.68
CA GLY A 295 8.80 1.27 -3.91
C GLY A 295 9.66 2.16 -3.00
N MET A 296 10.06 1.68 -1.82
CA MET A 296 10.97 2.39 -0.93
C MET A 296 12.40 2.34 -1.46
N LEU A 297 12.84 1.22 -2.02
CA LEU A 297 14.20 1.06 -2.57
C LEU A 297 14.49 2.10 -3.66
N SER A 298 13.54 2.30 -4.57
CA SER A 298 13.65 3.32 -5.63
C SER A 298 13.81 4.74 -5.08
N ASN A 299 13.07 5.06 -4.00
CA ASN A 299 13.19 6.35 -3.33
C ASN A 299 14.54 6.52 -2.64
N LEU A 300 15.06 5.49 -1.97
CA LEU A 300 16.38 5.52 -1.32
C LEU A 300 17.49 5.77 -2.33
N ILE A 301 17.48 5.05 -3.45
CA ILE A 301 18.46 5.25 -4.54
C ILE A 301 18.39 6.68 -5.05
N SER A 302 17.20 7.22 -5.28
CA SER A 302 17.02 8.60 -5.75
C SER A 302 17.57 9.63 -4.75
N GLN A 303 17.30 9.45 -3.46
CA GLN A 303 17.81 10.34 -2.40
C GLN A 303 19.34 10.28 -2.28
N LEU A 304 19.93 9.09 -2.31
CA LEU A 304 21.37 8.92 -2.29
C LEU A 304 22.06 9.52 -3.51
N LYS A 305 21.46 9.37 -4.70
CA LYS A 305 21.94 9.98 -5.93
C LYS A 305 21.93 11.51 -5.86
N GLN A 306 20.85 12.09 -5.33
CA GLN A 306 20.77 13.55 -5.12
C GLN A 306 21.82 14.06 -4.12
N ALA A 307 22.19 13.20 -3.14
CA ALA A 307 23.22 13.51 -2.15
C ALA A 307 24.66 13.19 -2.64
N GLY A 308 24.84 12.59 -3.83
CA GLY A 308 26.14 12.11 -4.32
C GLY A 308 26.77 11.03 -3.46
N LYS A 309 25.95 10.12 -2.91
CA LYS A 309 26.32 9.09 -1.94
C LYS A 309 25.78 7.72 -2.33
N GLU A 310 25.75 7.40 -3.63
CA GLU A 310 25.24 6.12 -4.14
C GLU A 310 26.01 4.91 -3.57
N ASP A 311 27.29 5.11 -3.26
CA ASP A 311 28.17 4.12 -2.60
C ASP A 311 27.65 3.68 -1.21
N LYS A 312 26.80 4.50 -0.56
CA LYS A 312 26.24 4.25 0.77
C LYS A 312 24.94 3.44 0.76
N TYR A 313 24.50 2.95 -0.38
CA TYR A 313 23.22 2.26 -0.49
C TYR A 313 23.07 1.07 0.47
N TYR A 314 24.08 0.20 0.56
CA TYR A 314 24.03 -0.95 1.46
C TYR A 314 24.14 -0.55 2.94
N ASP A 315 24.89 0.50 3.26
CA ASP A 315 24.98 1.05 4.63
C ASP A 315 23.59 1.56 5.08
N VAL A 316 22.85 2.24 4.19
CA VAL A 316 21.48 2.69 4.46
C VAL A 316 20.54 1.51 4.66
N LEU A 317 20.61 0.47 3.81
CA LEU A 317 19.79 -0.73 3.98
C LEU A 317 20.02 -1.40 5.34
N ALA A 318 21.27 -1.50 5.77
CA ALA A 318 21.65 -2.09 7.07
C ALA A 318 21.18 -1.22 8.26
N GLU A 319 21.02 0.09 8.07
CA GLU A 319 20.54 1.03 9.10
C GLU A 319 19.00 1.00 9.27
N ILE A 320 18.24 0.59 8.26
CA ILE A 320 16.77 0.56 8.30
C ILE A 320 16.20 -0.25 9.46
N PRO A 321 16.64 -1.48 9.76
CA PRO A 321 16.15 -2.25 10.90
C PRO A 321 16.31 -1.52 12.23
N ARG A 322 17.46 -0.86 12.45
CA ARG A 322 17.72 -0.08 13.67
C ARG A 322 16.77 1.13 13.78
N VAL A 323 16.65 1.91 12.70
CA VAL A 323 15.73 3.04 12.67
C VAL A 323 14.29 2.58 12.89
N ARG A 324 13.90 1.45 12.30
CA ARG A 324 12.59 0.87 12.49
C ARG A 324 12.32 0.48 13.95
N GLU A 325 13.33 -0.08 14.64
CA GLU A 325 13.26 -0.36 16.08
C GLU A 325 13.06 0.93 16.89
N ASP A 326 13.86 1.97 16.63
CA ASP A 326 13.73 3.28 17.28
C ASP A 326 12.33 3.90 17.13
N PHE A 327 11.63 3.59 16.04
CA PHE A 327 10.23 4.02 15.79
C PHE A 327 9.17 3.05 16.34
N GLY A 328 9.54 1.99 17.07
CA GLY A 328 8.61 1.01 17.65
C GLY A 328 8.09 0.00 16.64
N TYR A 329 8.90 -0.38 15.68
CA TYR A 329 8.63 -1.40 14.65
C TYR A 329 7.40 -1.12 13.76
N PRO A 330 7.21 0.07 13.20
CA PRO A 330 6.06 0.31 12.32
C PRO A 330 6.10 -0.63 11.11
N PRO A 331 4.94 -1.07 10.61
CA PRO A 331 4.87 -1.70 9.28
C PRO A 331 5.43 -0.76 8.23
N LEU A 332 6.26 -1.28 7.30
CA LEU A 332 6.86 -0.47 6.24
C LEU A 332 5.92 -0.35 5.05
N VAL A 333 4.86 0.42 5.22
CA VAL A 333 3.88 0.82 4.21
C VAL A 333 3.88 2.34 4.07
N THR A 334 3.29 2.89 3.02
CA THR A 334 3.17 4.36 2.90
C THR A 334 2.23 4.93 3.98
N PRO A 335 2.63 5.94 4.80
CA PRO A 335 3.86 6.74 4.70
C PRO A 335 5.03 6.27 5.58
N SER A 336 4.86 5.31 6.49
CA SER A 336 5.88 4.91 7.47
C SER A 336 7.19 4.43 6.83
N SER A 337 7.11 3.71 5.71
CA SER A 337 8.28 3.27 4.95
C SER A 337 9.15 4.44 4.48
N GLN A 338 8.54 5.54 4.06
CA GLN A 338 9.25 6.73 3.61
C GLN A 338 9.90 7.47 4.78
N ILE A 339 9.23 7.52 5.92
CA ILE A 339 9.76 8.14 7.15
C ILE A 339 11.00 7.39 7.62
N VAL A 340 10.89 6.07 7.79
CA VAL A 340 12.00 5.20 8.22
C VAL A 340 13.15 5.27 7.23
N GLY A 341 12.88 5.18 5.92
CA GLY A 341 13.92 5.24 4.90
C GLY A 341 14.67 6.56 4.85
N THR A 342 13.95 7.68 4.88
CA THR A 342 14.59 9.01 4.89
C THR A 342 15.43 9.19 6.14
N GLN A 343 14.98 8.70 7.30
CA GLN A 343 15.76 8.79 8.53
C GLN A 343 17.03 7.92 8.44
N ALA A 344 16.97 6.72 7.89
CA ALA A 344 18.15 5.89 7.68
C ALA A 344 19.18 6.57 6.75
N VAL A 345 18.70 7.19 5.66
CA VAL A 345 19.58 7.99 4.77
C VAL A 345 20.24 9.13 5.54
N LEU A 346 19.48 9.90 6.34
CA LEU A 346 20.03 10.99 7.13
C LEU A 346 21.08 10.52 8.12
N ASN A 347 20.83 9.44 8.86
CA ASN A 347 21.81 8.89 9.81
C ASN A 347 23.15 8.53 9.13
N ILE A 348 23.09 7.93 7.95
CA ILE A 348 24.31 7.54 7.21
C ILE A 348 25.03 8.75 6.61
N ILE A 349 24.28 9.76 6.12
CA ILE A 349 24.89 10.96 5.52
C ILE A 349 25.52 11.84 6.58
N THR A 350 24.88 12.03 7.73
CA THR A 350 25.36 12.91 8.81
C THR A 350 26.35 12.23 9.74
N GLY A 351 26.37 10.89 9.77
CA GLY A 351 27.15 10.10 10.74
C GLY A 351 26.60 10.17 12.17
N GLU A 352 25.41 10.77 12.37
CA GLU A 352 24.76 10.91 13.68
C GLU A 352 23.47 10.08 13.71
N PRO A 353 23.44 8.93 14.40
CA PRO A 353 22.20 8.20 14.61
C PRO A 353 21.24 9.04 15.50
N LEU A 354 19.94 8.89 15.25
CA LEU A 354 18.90 9.42 16.14
C LEU A 354 19.18 8.96 17.58
N LYS A 355 19.31 9.89 18.51
CA LYS A 355 19.32 9.57 19.93
C LYS A 355 17.89 9.36 20.39
N SER A 356 17.62 8.23 21.05
CA SER A 356 16.32 7.96 21.64
C SER A 356 15.84 9.17 22.48
N GLY A 357 14.68 9.71 22.14
CA GLY A 357 14.05 10.83 22.86
C GLY A 357 14.23 12.24 22.26
N GLN A 358 15.09 12.47 21.27
CA GLN A 358 15.29 13.80 20.71
C GLN A 358 14.89 14.00 19.23
N GLY A 359 14.62 12.93 18.49
CA GLY A 359 14.61 13.02 17.02
C GLY A 359 13.30 12.70 16.31
N GLY A 360 12.36 12.04 16.96
CA GLY A 360 11.18 11.53 16.26
C GLY A 360 10.35 12.58 15.51
N VAL A 361 10.25 13.77 16.07
CA VAL A 361 9.46 14.86 15.45
C VAL A 361 10.22 15.55 14.31
N ILE A 362 11.53 15.73 14.43
CA ILE A 362 12.32 16.47 13.45
C ILE A 362 12.54 15.64 12.18
N GLY A 363 12.85 14.35 12.31
CA GLY A 363 13.01 13.47 11.15
C GLY A 363 11.71 13.28 10.38
N VAL A 364 10.59 13.10 11.07
CA VAL A 364 9.25 12.98 10.47
C VAL A 364 8.86 14.27 9.74
N VAL A 365 9.07 15.42 10.36
CA VAL A 365 8.77 16.74 9.74
C VAL A 365 9.65 16.97 8.53
N ALA A 366 10.98 16.69 8.61
CA ALA A 366 11.88 16.84 7.49
C ALA A 366 11.53 15.90 6.32
N ALA A 367 11.20 14.64 6.59
CA ALA A 367 10.79 13.66 5.56
C ALA A 367 9.49 14.06 4.85
N VAL A 368 8.50 14.55 5.60
CA VAL A 368 7.23 15.04 5.03
C VAL A 368 7.46 16.31 4.20
N TRP A 369 8.35 17.21 4.63
CA TRP A 369 8.65 18.44 3.89
C TRP A 369 9.46 18.18 2.61
N VAL A 370 10.43 17.27 2.63
CA VAL A 370 11.23 16.92 1.44
C VAL A 370 10.36 16.29 0.34
N GLN A 371 9.30 15.59 0.69
CA GLN A 371 8.36 15.02 -0.30
C GLN A 371 7.29 16.00 -0.78
N LEU A 372 6.97 17.03 0.00
CA LEU A 372 5.95 18.03 -0.35
C LEU A 372 6.50 19.20 -1.16
N TRP A 373 7.86 19.32 -1.31
CA TRP A 373 8.48 20.44 -2.00
C TRP A 373 9.07 20.01 -3.35
N PRO A 374 8.75 20.72 -4.44
CA PRO A 374 9.39 20.46 -5.72
C PRO A 374 10.88 20.83 -5.67
N SER A 375 11.71 19.99 -6.26
CA SER A 375 13.14 20.10 -6.55
C SER A 375 13.74 21.51 -6.36
N GLY A 376 14.57 21.69 -5.32
CA GLY A 376 15.39 22.91 -5.23
C GLY A 376 15.94 23.37 -3.88
N LEU A 377 15.76 22.63 -2.79
CA LEU A 377 16.38 23.01 -1.51
C LEU A 377 17.71 22.30 -1.29
N SER A 378 18.81 23.05 -1.29
CA SER A 378 20.14 22.54 -0.92
C SER A 378 20.21 22.19 0.57
N ALA A 379 21.06 21.23 0.94
CA ALA A 379 21.31 20.80 2.32
C ALA A 379 21.60 21.97 3.30
N ALA A 380 22.12 23.09 2.81
CA ALA A 380 22.40 24.29 3.57
C ALA A 380 21.13 24.99 4.14
N ARG A 381 19.95 24.84 3.50
CA ARG A 381 18.69 25.42 4.04
C ARG A 381 18.05 24.56 5.12
N ILE A 382 18.31 23.27 5.13
CA ILE A 382 17.85 22.36 6.18
C ILE A 382 18.59 22.65 7.50
N SER A 383 19.89 22.97 7.45
CA SER A 383 20.69 23.33 8.63
C SER A 383 20.28 24.68 9.23
N LEU A 384 19.90 25.68 8.41
CA LEU A 384 19.41 26.98 8.88
C LEU A 384 18.03 26.87 9.54
N TRP A 385 17.18 25.98 9.10
CA TRP A 385 15.86 25.77 9.72
C TRP A 385 15.96 25.00 11.06
N SER A 386 16.87 24.03 11.18
CA SER A 386 17.15 23.34 12.45
C SER A 386 17.74 24.26 13.51
N ALA A 387 18.46 25.33 13.11
CA ALA A 387 18.99 26.36 14.00
C ALA A 387 17.90 27.34 14.46
N SER A 388 16.95 27.73 13.59
CA SER A 388 15.85 28.63 13.93
C SER A 388 14.75 28.01 14.79
N SER A 389 14.51 26.70 14.66
CA SER A 389 13.54 25.99 15.50
C SER A 389 14.02 25.73 16.93
N ARG A 390 15.34 25.76 17.18
CA ARG A 390 15.89 25.70 18.54
C ARG A 390 15.69 27.01 19.32
N ALA A 391 15.45 28.14 18.65
CA ALA A 391 15.24 29.46 19.29
C ALA A 391 13.77 29.73 19.69
N ALA A 392 12.82 28.87 19.31
CA ALA A 392 11.38 29.09 19.49
C ALA A 392 10.72 28.31 20.65
N CYS A 393 11.50 27.62 21.49
CA CYS A 393 10.95 26.94 22.67
C CYS A 393 11.40 27.67 23.96
N PRO A 394 10.52 28.40 24.65
CA PRO A 394 10.87 28.98 25.95
C PRO A 394 11.02 27.87 27.00
N PRO A 395 11.91 28.00 27.99
CA PRO A 395 12.09 27.02 29.03
C PRO A 395 10.82 26.94 29.90
N ALA A 396 10.43 25.72 30.21
CA ALA A 396 9.31 25.44 31.11
C ALA A 396 9.58 26.09 32.47
N SER A 397 8.73 27.02 32.87
CA SER A 397 8.76 27.64 34.20
C SER A 397 8.38 26.60 35.27
N SER A 398 9.30 26.34 36.18
CA SER A 398 9.06 25.58 37.41
C SER A 398 8.06 26.34 38.30
N ALA A 399 6.83 25.86 38.39
CA ALA A 399 5.89 26.29 39.42
C ALA A 399 6.21 25.54 40.70
N SER A 400 6.81 26.24 41.67
CA SER A 400 6.99 25.82 43.02
C SER A 400 5.62 25.87 43.74
N ALA A 401 5.16 24.72 44.25
CA ALA A 401 4.10 24.66 45.23
C ALA A 401 4.74 24.82 46.61
N SER A 402 4.19 25.69 47.43
CA SER A 402 4.27 25.67 48.92
C SER A 402 3.27 26.68 49.48
N PRO A 403 2.86 26.49 50.74
CA PRO A 403 2.34 25.29 51.44
C PRO A 403 0.82 25.29 51.59
#